data_ad71fc3f2a1cd4674c928cc4e98308c4
#
_entry.id   ad71fc3f2a1cd4674c928cc4e98308c4
#
_cell.length_a   1.000
_cell.length_b   1.000
_cell.length_c   1.000
_cell.angle_alpha   90.00
_cell.angle_beta   90.00
_cell.angle_gamma   90.00
#
_symmetry.space_group_name_H-M   'P 1'
#
loop_
_entity.id
_entity.type
_entity.pdbx_description
1 polymer ?
#
loop_
_entity_poly.entity_id
_entity_poly.type
_entity_poly.pdbx_seq_one_letter_code
_entity_poly.pdbx_strand_id
1 'polypeptide(L)'
;MVISGSRDNSVMLWDIRSKTLEPAQCLNEAKDSVSSVRVSDHEVLTASFDGKIRRYDIRVGELYTDYMGDAVTCASFTRDGQCIVVSCADGVVRLMDKDSGELLGEFTGHVANNLCLESSVDTQDTRIISGSADGKLWIWDLVSQKVVTRLSGFKPTKHPIVSLSVHPQTNCFLATNGPSILMWNTTSMQE
;
A
#
# COMPACT_ATOMS: atom_id res chain seq x y z
N MET A 1 12.62 16.72 1.38
CA MET A 1 11.24 16.97 1.80
C MET A 1 10.71 15.75 2.52
N VAL A 2 9.93 15.90 3.59
CA VAL A 2 9.21 14.81 4.27
C VAL A 2 7.71 15.04 4.05
N ILE A 3 6.94 13.97 3.91
CA ILE A 3 5.47 14.03 3.78
C ILE A 3 4.87 13.17 4.86
N SER A 4 3.90 13.69 5.58
CA SER A 4 3.21 13.01 6.67
C SER A 4 1.70 13.01 6.42
N GLY A 5 1.06 11.87 6.61
CA GLY A 5 -0.40 11.75 6.70
C GLY A 5 -0.83 11.65 8.16
N SER A 6 -1.99 12.17 8.47
CA SER A 6 -2.47 12.27 9.84
C SER A 6 -3.92 11.80 9.99
N ARG A 7 -4.25 11.45 11.22
CA ARG A 7 -5.61 11.12 11.64
C ARG A 7 -6.56 12.33 11.68
N ASP A 8 -6.01 13.54 11.60
CA ASP A 8 -6.78 14.78 11.50
C ASP A 8 -7.20 15.10 10.06
N ASN A 9 -7.09 14.13 9.14
CA ASN A 9 -7.45 14.21 7.73
C ASN A 9 -6.50 15.06 6.87
N SER A 10 -5.39 15.51 7.43
CA SER A 10 -4.42 16.32 6.71
C SER A 10 -3.22 15.52 6.21
N VAL A 11 -2.63 16.01 5.12
CA VAL A 11 -1.32 15.58 4.63
C VAL A 11 -0.44 16.82 4.60
N MET A 12 0.72 16.76 5.25
CA MET A 12 1.62 17.90 5.37
C MET A 12 2.96 17.60 4.69
N LEU A 13 3.44 18.57 3.92
CA LEU A 13 4.73 18.56 3.25
C LEU A 13 5.70 19.43 4.02
N TRP A 14 6.84 18.89 4.42
CA TRP A 14 7.82 19.54 5.28
C TRP A 14 9.13 19.74 4.53
N ASP A 15 9.61 20.96 4.45
CA ASP A 15 10.97 21.24 3.97
C ASP A 15 11.98 21.09 5.11
N ILE A 16 12.71 20.00 5.16
CA ILE A 16 13.72 19.72 6.20
C ILE A 16 14.93 20.67 6.15
N ARG A 17 15.10 21.45 5.09
CA ARG A 17 16.15 22.46 4.97
C ARG A 17 15.71 23.83 5.48
N SER A 18 14.41 24.05 5.59
CA SER A 18 13.84 25.25 6.20
C SER A 18 14.08 25.24 7.71
N LYS A 19 14.31 26.41 8.28
CA LYS A 19 14.40 26.60 9.74
C LYS A 19 13.03 26.85 10.39
N THR A 20 11.95 26.89 9.59
CA THR A 20 10.59 27.06 10.09
C THR A 20 10.03 25.73 10.58
N LEU A 21 9.18 25.78 11.59
CA LEU A 21 8.41 24.62 12.07
C LEU A 21 7.06 24.49 11.37
N GLU A 22 6.76 25.38 10.43
CA GLU A 22 5.54 25.37 9.66
C GLU A 22 5.69 24.44 8.43
N PRO A 23 4.65 23.68 8.06
CA PRO A 23 4.67 22.90 6.84
C PRO A 23 4.77 23.80 5.61
N ALA A 24 5.51 23.36 4.60
CA ALA A 24 5.59 24.07 3.33
C ALA A 24 4.25 24.06 2.58
N GLN A 25 3.46 22.98 2.74
CA GLN A 25 2.13 22.85 2.18
C GLN A 25 1.28 21.90 3.04
N CYS A 26 -0.03 22.16 3.07
CA CYS A 26 -1.03 21.32 3.74
C CYS A 26 -2.12 20.95 2.73
N LEU A 27 -2.42 19.65 2.61
CA LEU A 27 -3.46 19.09 1.75
C LEU A 27 -4.58 18.57 2.66
N ASN A 28 -5.80 19.14 2.52
CA ASN A 28 -6.92 18.92 3.45
C ASN A 28 -8.17 18.36 2.74
N GLU A 29 -8.01 17.69 1.60
CA GLU A 29 -9.12 17.19 0.80
C GLU A 29 -9.70 15.87 1.32
N ALA A 30 -8.99 15.16 2.21
CA ALA A 30 -9.51 13.96 2.85
C ALA A 30 -10.61 14.31 3.85
N LYS A 31 -11.66 13.48 3.87
CA LYS A 31 -12.81 13.64 4.78
C LYS A 31 -12.73 12.75 6.01
N ASP A 32 -11.75 11.87 6.05
CA ASP A 32 -11.45 10.99 7.19
C ASP A 32 -9.95 10.76 7.26
N SER A 33 -9.51 10.07 8.29
CA SER A 33 -8.09 9.81 8.59
C SER A 33 -7.30 9.31 7.38
N VAL A 34 -6.13 9.88 7.18
CA VAL A 34 -5.19 9.44 6.15
C VAL A 34 -4.45 8.21 6.66
N SER A 35 -4.67 7.09 6.01
CA SER A 35 -4.14 5.77 6.40
C SER A 35 -2.75 5.48 5.81
N SER A 36 -2.48 6.00 4.62
CA SER A 36 -1.23 5.75 3.90
C SER A 36 -0.83 6.94 3.04
N VAL A 37 0.48 7.19 2.96
CA VAL A 37 1.09 8.16 2.05
C VAL A 37 2.25 7.51 1.33
N ARG A 38 2.31 7.64 0.01
CA ARG A 38 3.43 7.18 -0.84
C ARG A 38 3.82 8.30 -1.80
N VAL A 39 5.05 8.28 -2.22
CA VAL A 39 5.62 9.33 -3.08
C VAL A 39 6.30 8.66 -4.26
N SER A 40 6.05 9.17 -5.45
CA SER A 40 6.86 8.93 -6.66
C SER A 40 7.75 10.15 -6.93
N ASP A 41 8.37 10.22 -8.10
CA ASP A 41 9.23 11.34 -8.49
C ASP A 41 8.52 12.70 -8.43
N HIS A 42 7.25 12.74 -8.72
CA HIS A 42 6.48 13.98 -8.83
C HIS A 42 5.04 13.89 -8.31
N GLU A 43 4.64 12.74 -7.77
CA GLU A 43 3.28 12.55 -7.28
C GLU A 43 3.27 12.14 -5.82
N VAL A 44 2.27 12.60 -5.11
CA VAL A 44 1.94 12.15 -3.75
C VAL A 44 0.63 11.38 -3.80
N LEU A 45 0.69 10.10 -3.45
CA LEU A 45 -0.47 9.23 -3.34
C LEU A 45 -0.88 9.13 -1.87
N THR A 46 -2.13 9.38 -1.59
CA THR A 46 -2.72 9.27 -0.26
C THR A 46 -3.91 8.33 -0.27
N ALA A 47 -4.05 7.56 0.80
CA ALA A 47 -5.21 6.73 1.07
C ALA A 47 -5.92 7.24 2.32
N SER A 48 -7.24 7.17 2.34
CA SER A 48 -8.05 7.63 3.47
C SER A 48 -9.20 6.67 3.78
N PHE A 49 -9.61 6.65 5.04
CA PHE A 49 -10.78 5.89 5.48
C PHE A 49 -12.11 6.44 4.93
N ASP A 50 -12.09 7.59 4.25
CA ASP A 50 -13.25 8.09 3.49
C ASP A 50 -13.53 7.29 2.20
N GLY A 51 -12.80 6.19 1.98
CA GLY A 51 -12.96 5.30 0.83
C GLY A 51 -12.30 5.80 -0.44
N LYS A 52 -11.41 6.76 -0.35
CA LYS A 52 -10.77 7.39 -1.51
C LYS A 52 -9.27 7.26 -1.48
N ILE A 53 -8.69 7.11 -2.66
CA ILE A 53 -7.30 7.45 -2.92
C ILE A 53 -7.25 8.81 -3.61
N ARG A 54 -6.19 9.56 -3.33
CA ARG A 54 -5.94 10.87 -3.94
C ARG A 54 -4.50 10.93 -4.42
N ARG A 55 -4.33 11.37 -5.63
CA ARG A 55 -3.03 11.53 -6.28
C ARG A 55 -2.84 13.00 -6.61
N TYR A 56 -1.81 13.60 -6.04
CA TYR A 56 -1.44 15.00 -6.24
C TYR A 56 -0.19 15.05 -7.10
N ASP A 57 -0.29 15.61 -8.31
CA ASP A 57 0.90 15.94 -9.11
C ASP A 57 1.44 17.28 -8.64
N ILE A 58 2.60 17.25 -7.98
CA ILE A 58 3.22 18.43 -7.37
C ILE A 58 3.85 19.39 -8.38
N ARG A 59 3.99 19.00 -9.65
CA ARG A 59 4.53 19.86 -10.72
C ARG A 59 3.47 20.76 -11.31
N VAL A 60 2.29 20.22 -11.55
CA VAL A 60 1.18 20.92 -12.19
C VAL A 60 0.10 21.35 -11.23
N GLY A 61 0.12 20.82 -9.99
CA GLY A 61 -0.86 21.14 -8.96
C GLY A 61 -2.23 20.50 -9.19
N GLU A 62 -2.28 19.39 -9.94
CA GLU A 62 -3.52 18.65 -10.20
C GLU A 62 -3.80 17.60 -9.14
N LEU A 63 -5.10 17.42 -8.85
CA LEU A 63 -5.61 16.40 -7.95
C LEU A 63 -6.50 15.42 -8.71
N TYR A 64 -6.14 14.15 -8.65
CA TYR A 64 -6.96 13.04 -9.11
C TYR A 64 -7.52 12.29 -7.91
N THR A 65 -8.77 11.86 -8.00
CA THR A 65 -9.46 11.22 -6.88
C THR A 65 -10.32 10.06 -7.37
N ASP A 66 -10.06 8.85 -6.83
CA ASP A 66 -10.80 7.64 -7.15
C ASP A 66 -11.46 7.09 -5.89
N TYR A 67 -12.69 6.61 -6.03
CA TYR A 67 -13.47 6.02 -4.94
C TYR A 67 -13.42 4.50 -5.00
N MET A 68 -13.00 3.87 -3.90
CA MET A 68 -12.76 2.43 -3.82
C MET A 68 -13.94 1.61 -3.30
N GLY A 69 -15.01 2.26 -2.87
CA GLY A 69 -16.20 1.58 -2.34
C GLY A 69 -16.20 1.38 -0.82
N ASP A 70 -15.04 1.16 -0.21
CA ASP A 70 -14.87 0.99 1.24
C ASP A 70 -13.60 1.71 1.73
N ALA A 71 -13.45 1.80 3.04
CA ALA A 71 -12.31 2.46 3.68
C ALA A 71 -10.97 1.91 3.14
N VAL A 72 -10.10 2.82 2.67
CA VAL A 72 -8.80 2.44 2.14
C VAL A 72 -7.78 2.38 3.27
N THR A 73 -7.12 1.24 3.40
CA THR A 73 -6.13 1.00 4.46
C THR A 73 -4.70 1.25 4.00
N CYS A 74 -4.40 0.97 2.73
CA CYS A 74 -3.10 1.21 2.13
C CYS A 74 -3.24 1.45 0.62
N ALA A 75 -2.36 2.28 0.06
CA ALA A 75 -2.20 2.42 -1.37
C ALA A 75 -0.72 2.54 -1.73
N SER A 76 -0.31 1.95 -2.84
CA SER A 76 1.07 2.01 -3.34
C SER A 76 1.10 2.00 -4.87
N PHE A 77 2.09 2.69 -5.45
CA PHE A 77 2.35 2.58 -6.89
C PHE A 77 2.99 1.23 -7.23
N THR A 78 2.74 0.73 -8.43
CA THR A 78 3.59 -0.27 -9.08
C THR A 78 4.95 0.34 -9.40
N ARG A 79 5.95 -0.48 -9.66
CA ARG A 79 7.31 0.01 -9.93
C ARG A 79 7.42 0.77 -11.23
N ASP A 80 6.69 0.31 -12.24
CA ASP A 80 6.59 1.00 -13.52
C ASP A 80 5.82 2.30 -13.44
N GLY A 81 5.13 2.56 -12.30
CA GLY A 81 4.34 3.75 -12.04
C GLY A 81 3.07 3.85 -12.88
N GLN A 82 2.63 2.77 -13.54
CA GLN A 82 1.43 2.76 -14.38
C GLN A 82 0.17 2.41 -13.60
N CYS A 83 0.31 1.67 -12.49
CA CYS A 83 -0.82 1.20 -11.71
C CYS A 83 -0.68 1.58 -10.23
N ILE A 84 -1.81 1.47 -9.53
CA ILE A 84 -1.91 1.65 -8.09
C ILE A 84 -2.53 0.39 -7.48
N VAL A 85 -1.86 -0.17 -6.48
CA VAL A 85 -2.41 -1.26 -5.65
C VAL A 85 -3.04 -0.66 -4.41
N VAL A 86 -4.28 -1.00 -4.15
CA VAL A 86 -5.10 -0.44 -3.09
C VAL A 86 -5.65 -1.56 -2.20
N SER A 87 -5.37 -1.52 -0.91
CA SER A 87 -5.98 -2.40 0.09
C SER A 87 -7.17 -1.70 0.73
N CYS A 88 -8.30 -2.40 0.81
CA CYS A 88 -9.50 -1.89 1.43
C CYS A 88 -9.91 -2.71 2.67
N ALA A 89 -10.70 -2.11 3.55
CA ALA A 89 -11.18 -2.74 4.77
C ALA A 89 -12.16 -3.90 4.52
N ASP A 90 -12.77 -3.94 3.33
CA ASP A 90 -13.61 -5.05 2.86
C ASP A 90 -12.84 -6.37 2.63
N GLY A 91 -11.51 -6.35 2.75
CA GLY A 91 -10.66 -7.51 2.53
C GLY A 91 -10.38 -7.79 1.05
N VAL A 92 -10.51 -6.79 0.20
CA VAL A 92 -10.15 -6.86 -1.21
C VAL A 92 -8.94 -5.98 -1.47
N VAL A 93 -7.95 -6.51 -2.19
CA VAL A 93 -6.87 -5.71 -2.76
C VAL A 93 -7.21 -5.46 -4.22
N ARG A 94 -7.20 -4.19 -4.63
CA ARG A 94 -7.57 -3.75 -5.98
C ARG A 94 -6.34 -3.24 -6.72
N LEU A 95 -6.25 -3.58 -8.00
CA LEU A 95 -5.28 -3.01 -8.93
C LEU A 95 -6.00 -2.04 -9.85
N MET A 96 -5.56 -0.80 -9.85
CA MET A 96 -6.14 0.29 -10.64
C MET A 96 -5.15 0.79 -11.67
N ASP A 97 -5.62 1.06 -12.88
CA ASP A 97 -4.85 1.88 -13.82
C ASP A 97 -4.76 3.31 -13.31
N LYS A 98 -3.56 3.85 -13.28
CA LYS A 98 -3.29 5.15 -12.67
C LYS A 98 -3.93 6.31 -13.43
N ASP A 99 -3.94 6.24 -14.75
CA ASP A 99 -4.34 7.38 -15.59
C ASP A 99 -5.84 7.37 -15.91
N SER A 100 -6.41 6.21 -16.17
CA SER A 100 -7.84 6.07 -16.45
C SER A 100 -8.71 5.90 -15.19
N GLY A 101 -8.12 5.46 -14.06
CA GLY A 101 -8.86 5.06 -12.86
C GLY A 101 -9.65 3.77 -13.03
N GLU A 102 -9.35 2.97 -14.07
CA GLU A 102 -10.03 1.71 -14.34
C GLU A 102 -9.57 0.61 -13.39
N LEU A 103 -10.52 -0.20 -12.91
CA LEU A 103 -10.22 -1.38 -12.10
C LEU A 103 -9.72 -2.51 -13.02
N LEU A 104 -8.43 -2.87 -12.87
CA LEU A 104 -7.78 -3.93 -13.66
C LEU A 104 -7.92 -5.31 -13.02
N GLY A 105 -8.05 -5.37 -11.70
CA GLY A 105 -8.17 -6.66 -11.01
C GLY A 105 -8.49 -6.55 -9.53
N GLU A 106 -9.03 -7.65 -8.99
CA GLU A 106 -9.35 -7.80 -7.56
C GLU A 106 -8.71 -9.08 -7.01
N PHE A 107 -8.07 -8.96 -5.83
CA PHE A 107 -7.34 -10.03 -5.16
C PHE A 107 -7.97 -10.28 -3.80
N THR A 108 -8.51 -11.48 -3.65
CA THR A 108 -9.31 -11.86 -2.49
C THR A 108 -8.80 -13.14 -1.83
N GLY A 109 -9.40 -13.47 -0.68
CA GLY A 109 -9.13 -14.71 0.05
C GLY A 109 -8.32 -14.52 1.33
N HIS A 110 -7.52 -13.46 1.45
CA HIS A 110 -6.89 -13.09 2.72
C HIS A 110 -7.94 -12.55 3.70
N VAL A 111 -7.61 -12.54 4.97
CA VAL A 111 -8.53 -12.14 6.05
C VAL A 111 -8.11 -10.76 6.54
N ALA A 112 -8.99 -9.77 6.40
CA ALA A 112 -8.70 -8.40 6.85
C ALA A 112 -9.09 -8.15 8.31
N ASN A 113 -10.25 -8.63 8.78
CA ASN A 113 -10.76 -8.45 10.15
C ASN A 113 -10.71 -6.98 10.62
N ASN A 114 -11.02 -6.03 9.76
CA ASN A 114 -10.93 -4.58 10.00
C ASN A 114 -9.52 -4.09 10.42
N LEU A 115 -8.48 -4.81 10.04
CA LEU A 115 -7.09 -4.39 10.24
C LEU A 115 -6.61 -3.59 9.03
N CYS A 116 -5.75 -2.62 9.31
CA CYS A 116 -5.02 -1.92 8.26
C CYS A 116 -3.90 -2.83 7.75
N LEU A 117 -4.16 -3.55 6.68
CA LEU A 117 -3.21 -4.43 6.06
C LEU A 117 -2.48 -3.70 4.94
N GLU A 118 -1.16 -3.77 4.95
CA GLU A 118 -0.36 -3.27 3.84
C GLU A 118 -0.29 -4.30 2.72
N SER A 119 -0.38 -3.81 1.48
CA SER A 119 -0.07 -4.57 0.28
C SER A 119 0.98 -3.84 -0.56
N SER A 120 1.68 -4.60 -1.37
CA SER A 120 2.69 -4.09 -2.30
C SER A 120 2.86 -5.04 -3.47
N VAL A 121 3.55 -4.57 -4.50
CA VAL A 121 4.00 -5.41 -5.62
C VAL A 121 5.43 -5.90 -5.40
N ASP A 122 5.79 -6.99 -6.06
CA ASP A 122 7.16 -7.48 -6.07
C ASP A 122 8.08 -6.57 -6.93
N THR A 123 9.37 -6.91 -6.98
CA THR A 123 10.36 -6.12 -7.71
C THR A 123 10.21 -6.14 -9.22
N GLN A 124 9.35 -6.97 -9.78
CA GLN A 124 9.15 -7.16 -11.22
C GLN A 124 7.73 -6.81 -11.65
N ASP A 125 6.89 -6.29 -10.75
CA ASP A 125 5.45 -6.04 -10.97
C ASP A 125 4.69 -7.27 -11.50
N THR A 126 5.10 -8.46 -11.06
CA THR A 126 4.48 -9.73 -11.47
C THR A 126 3.55 -10.32 -10.42
N ARG A 127 3.72 -9.92 -9.15
CA ARG A 127 2.98 -10.46 -8.01
C ARG A 127 2.53 -9.38 -7.07
N ILE A 128 1.34 -9.54 -6.52
CA ILE A 128 0.85 -8.75 -5.39
C ILE A 128 1.06 -9.54 -4.11
N ILE A 129 1.56 -8.85 -3.08
CA ILE A 129 1.81 -9.39 -1.76
C ILE A 129 0.98 -8.62 -0.76
N SER A 130 0.24 -9.30 0.12
CA SER A 130 -0.51 -8.67 1.20
C SER A 130 -0.34 -9.42 2.50
N GLY A 131 -0.34 -8.67 3.59
CA GLY A 131 -0.50 -9.23 4.91
C GLY A 131 -1.92 -9.78 5.12
N SER A 132 -2.10 -10.56 6.18
CA SER A 132 -3.40 -11.12 6.53
C SER A 132 -3.55 -11.31 8.04
N ALA A 133 -4.76 -11.18 8.55
CA ALA A 133 -5.10 -11.41 9.95
C ALA A 133 -4.92 -12.87 10.38
N ASP A 134 -4.85 -13.82 9.44
CA ASP A 134 -4.56 -15.24 9.70
C ASP A 134 -3.09 -15.53 9.99
N GLY A 135 -2.23 -14.48 10.00
CA GLY A 135 -0.80 -14.61 10.27
C GLY A 135 0.01 -15.13 9.09
N LYS A 136 -0.54 -15.07 7.88
CA LYS A 136 0.13 -15.47 6.65
C LYS A 136 0.31 -14.28 5.72
N LEU A 137 1.35 -14.36 4.89
CA LEU A 137 1.46 -13.54 3.70
C LEU A 137 0.80 -14.23 2.53
N TRP A 138 -0.05 -13.51 1.86
CA TRP A 138 -0.72 -13.96 0.66
C TRP A 138 -0.04 -13.36 -0.56
N ILE A 139 0.18 -14.20 -1.57
CA ILE A 139 0.85 -13.80 -2.80
C ILE A 139 -0.01 -14.27 -3.97
N TRP A 140 -0.39 -13.32 -4.83
CA TRP A 140 -1.13 -13.56 -6.05
C TRP A 140 -0.28 -13.22 -7.26
N ASP A 141 -0.53 -13.92 -8.34
CA ASP A 141 -0.05 -13.54 -9.67
C ASP A 141 -0.89 -12.37 -10.19
N LEU A 142 -0.22 -11.31 -10.64
CA LEU A 142 -0.86 -10.04 -11.01
C LEU A 142 -1.76 -10.20 -12.24
N VAL A 143 -1.39 -11.02 -13.22
CA VAL A 143 -2.11 -11.18 -14.47
C VAL A 143 -3.27 -12.15 -14.33
N SER A 144 -3.02 -13.34 -13.76
CA SER A 144 -4.06 -14.37 -13.61
C SER A 144 -4.98 -14.13 -12.41
N GLN A 145 -4.62 -13.23 -11.50
CA GLN A 145 -5.31 -12.90 -10.25
C GLN A 145 -5.48 -14.12 -9.30
N LYS A 146 -4.71 -15.17 -9.53
CA LYS A 146 -4.77 -16.40 -8.73
C LYS A 146 -3.76 -16.40 -7.60
N VAL A 147 -4.12 -17.03 -6.50
CA VAL A 147 -3.19 -17.26 -5.39
C VAL A 147 -2.05 -18.16 -5.85
N VAL A 148 -0.83 -17.66 -5.80
CA VAL A 148 0.39 -18.41 -6.08
C VAL A 148 0.81 -19.20 -4.86
N THR A 149 0.88 -18.54 -3.71
CA THR A 149 1.32 -19.18 -2.46
C THR A 149 0.87 -18.39 -1.23
N ARG A 150 0.97 -19.05 -0.09
CA ARG A 150 0.71 -18.45 1.23
C ARG A 150 1.88 -18.79 2.13
N LEU A 151 2.58 -17.79 2.63
CA LEU A 151 3.76 -17.97 3.45
C LEU A 151 3.39 -17.82 4.92
N SER A 152 3.81 -18.79 5.72
CA SER A 152 3.69 -18.75 7.17
C SER A 152 5.06 -18.48 7.80
N GLY A 153 5.10 -17.87 8.99
CA GLY A 153 6.33 -17.78 9.77
C GLY A 153 6.82 -19.16 10.22
N PHE A 154 8.08 -19.22 10.69
CA PHE A 154 8.70 -20.46 11.20
C PHE A 154 7.95 -21.10 12.38
N LYS A 155 7.17 -20.29 13.10
CA LYS A 155 6.26 -20.79 14.16
C LYS A 155 4.85 -20.34 13.82
N PRO A 156 3.86 -21.23 13.96
CA PRO A 156 2.46 -20.82 13.78
C PRO A 156 2.12 -19.80 14.89
N THR A 157 2.09 -18.55 14.52
CA THR A 157 1.65 -17.47 15.40
C THR A 157 0.24 -17.06 14.99
N LYS A 158 -0.56 -16.69 15.98
CA LYS A 158 -1.90 -16.11 15.74
C LYS A 158 -1.85 -14.59 15.51
N HIS A 159 -0.64 -14.03 15.40
CA HIS A 159 -0.49 -12.61 15.21
C HIS A 159 -0.72 -12.25 13.73
N PRO A 160 -1.51 -11.20 13.45
CA PRO A 160 -1.71 -10.72 12.10
C PRO A 160 -0.40 -10.20 11.51
N ILE A 161 -0.27 -10.32 10.20
CA ILE A 161 0.76 -9.64 9.44
C ILE A 161 0.13 -8.35 8.91
N VAL A 162 0.51 -7.22 9.48
CA VAL A 162 -0.09 -5.92 9.16
C VAL A 162 0.80 -5.05 8.29
N SER A 163 2.11 -5.18 8.41
CA SER A 163 3.05 -4.35 7.65
C SER A 163 4.02 -5.20 6.87
N LEU A 164 4.32 -4.77 5.66
CA LEU A 164 5.27 -5.39 4.76
C LEU A 164 6.11 -4.35 4.02
N SER A 165 7.30 -4.73 3.64
CA SER A 165 8.19 -3.91 2.83
C SER A 165 8.94 -4.78 1.83
N VAL A 166 8.91 -4.39 0.57
CA VAL A 166 9.61 -5.08 -0.52
C VAL A 166 10.94 -4.37 -0.78
N HIS A 167 12.00 -5.14 -0.89
CA HIS A 167 13.33 -4.58 -1.20
C HIS A 167 13.33 -4.02 -2.63
N PRO A 168 13.86 -2.81 -2.86
CA PRO A 168 13.75 -2.16 -4.17
C PRO A 168 14.54 -2.81 -5.31
N GLN A 169 15.53 -3.66 -5.02
CA GLN A 169 16.44 -4.21 -6.04
C GLN A 169 16.56 -5.73 -6.00
N THR A 170 16.11 -6.38 -4.94
CA THR A 170 16.23 -7.82 -4.78
C THR A 170 14.88 -8.44 -4.51
N ASN A 171 14.72 -9.69 -4.88
CA ASN A 171 13.48 -10.44 -4.64
C ASN A 171 13.30 -10.82 -3.15
N CYS A 172 13.53 -9.86 -2.25
CA CYS A 172 13.38 -10.02 -0.82
C CYS A 172 12.26 -9.12 -0.30
N PHE A 173 11.54 -9.59 0.70
CA PHE A 173 10.58 -8.77 1.44
C PHE A 173 10.59 -9.09 2.91
N LEU A 174 10.25 -8.09 3.69
CA LEU A 174 10.12 -8.14 5.13
C LEU A 174 8.65 -8.03 5.50
N ALA A 175 8.21 -8.73 6.51
CA ALA A 175 6.89 -8.53 7.10
C ALA A 175 6.92 -8.72 8.61
N THR A 176 6.02 -8.01 9.29
CA THR A 176 5.83 -8.11 10.73
C THR A 176 5.01 -9.35 11.07
N ASN A 177 5.41 -10.07 12.14
CA ASN A 177 4.64 -11.16 12.70
C ASN A 177 4.69 -11.06 14.22
N GLY A 178 3.76 -10.31 14.80
CA GLY A 178 3.79 -9.96 16.21
C GLY A 178 5.07 -9.23 16.60
N PRO A 179 5.86 -9.75 17.57
CA PRO A 179 7.10 -9.12 18.02
C PRO A 179 8.30 -9.38 17.09
N SER A 180 8.11 -10.12 15.99
CA SER A 180 9.17 -10.55 15.08
C SER A 180 9.04 -9.88 13.73
N ILE A 181 10.18 -9.65 13.08
CA ILE A 181 10.25 -9.32 11.67
C ILE A 181 10.79 -10.54 10.93
N LEU A 182 10.09 -10.97 9.93
CA LEU A 182 10.45 -12.10 9.08
C LEU A 182 10.90 -11.60 7.72
N MET A 183 11.95 -12.22 7.21
CA MET A 183 12.46 -11.96 5.87
C MET A 183 12.28 -13.19 4.99
N TRP A 184 11.75 -12.99 3.80
CA TRP A 184 11.66 -14.03 2.77
C TRP A 184 12.44 -13.60 1.54
N ASN A 185 13.01 -14.60 0.87
CA ASN A 185 13.65 -14.42 -0.44
C ASN A 185 12.86 -15.26 -1.45
N THR A 186 12.35 -14.63 -2.49
CA THR A 186 11.53 -15.29 -3.50
C THR A 186 12.31 -16.24 -4.41
N THR A 187 13.65 -16.18 -4.41
CA THR A 187 14.49 -17.12 -5.16
C THR A 187 14.36 -18.57 -4.66
N SER A 188 13.89 -18.77 -3.42
CA SER A 188 13.65 -20.09 -2.82
C SER A 188 12.22 -20.62 -3.02
N MET A 189 11.37 -19.93 -3.76
CA MET A 189 9.95 -20.28 -3.97
C MET A 189 9.68 -20.99 -5.32
N GLN A 190 10.73 -21.42 -6.01
CA GLN A 190 10.60 -22.12 -7.31
C GLN A 190 10.64 -23.65 -7.18
N GLU A 191 10.40 -24.22 -5.98
CA GLU A 191 10.22 -25.65 -5.78
C GLU A 191 8.81 -26.00 -5.30
#